data_deaa94dd5eaafdd643d285a683d7024f
#
_entry.id   deaa94dd5eaafdd643d285a683d7024f
#
_cell.length_a   1.000
_cell.length_b   1.000
_cell.length_c   1.000
_cell.angle_alpha   90.00
_cell.angle_beta   90.00
_cell.angle_gamma   90.00
#
_symmetry.space_group_name_H-M   'P 1'
#
loop_
_entity.id
_entity.type
_entity.pdbx_description
1 polymer ?
#
loop_
_entity_poly.entity_id
_entity_poly.type
_entity_poly.pdbx_seq_one_letter_code
_entity_poly.pdbx_strand_id
1 'polypeptide(L)'
;SDLASIAARNAIDDSGVDPETIDQIILAHNFGNVITGTVQSDAVPSLANRVKHDLGIRNPNCVAYDVLFGCPGWIQGVIQADAFFKAGIARKALIIGAETLSRVIDIYDRDSMIFADGAGACLLEYLETGEKGSGILSSGVQSHSLEEVYYINMGKSYFPQSDEKIRYIKMKGRKVYEYAMKHVPLAMKECLDKSGTPIGELKKVFIHQANEKMDEAILSRLFK
;
A
#
# COMPACT_ATOMS: atom_id res chain seq x y z
N SER A 1 2.53 -13.76 4.35
CA SER A 1 3.99 -13.56 4.37
C SER A 1 4.65 -13.94 3.04
N ASP A 2 4.34 -15.09 2.46
CA ASP A 2 5.08 -15.68 1.32
C ASP A 2 5.14 -14.74 0.10
N LEU A 3 4.00 -14.17 -0.31
CA LEU A 3 3.96 -13.18 -1.41
C LEU A 3 4.85 -11.97 -1.11
N ALA A 4 4.81 -11.49 0.13
CA ALA A 4 5.63 -10.37 0.58
C ALA A 4 7.12 -10.71 0.54
N SER A 5 7.52 -11.92 0.99
CA SER A 5 8.91 -12.37 0.96
C SER A 5 9.45 -12.52 -0.46
N ILE A 6 8.61 -13.02 -1.41
CA ILE A 6 8.98 -13.12 -2.83
C ILE A 6 9.18 -11.72 -3.43
N ALA A 7 8.23 -10.79 -3.21
CA ALA A 7 8.34 -9.42 -3.72
C ALA A 7 9.57 -8.71 -3.14
N ALA A 8 9.83 -8.87 -1.85
CA ALA A 8 10.98 -8.31 -1.16
C ALA A 8 12.31 -8.82 -1.73
N ARG A 9 12.43 -10.14 -1.94
CA ARG A 9 13.62 -10.76 -2.54
C ARG A 9 13.88 -10.23 -3.95
N ASN A 10 12.84 -10.17 -4.79
CA ASN A 10 12.96 -9.64 -6.14
C ASN A 10 13.44 -8.17 -6.13
N ALA A 11 12.93 -7.33 -5.23
CA ALA A 11 13.36 -5.94 -5.11
C ALA A 11 14.84 -5.81 -4.66
N ILE A 12 15.28 -6.68 -3.75
CA ILE A 12 16.69 -6.71 -3.30
C ILE A 12 17.60 -7.18 -4.43
N ASP A 13 17.23 -8.27 -5.11
CA ASP A 13 18.01 -8.83 -6.22
C ASP A 13 18.13 -7.84 -7.38
N ASP A 14 17.05 -7.14 -7.72
CA ASP A 14 17.04 -6.10 -8.77
C ASP A 14 17.89 -4.88 -8.40
N SER A 15 17.90 -4.50 -7.12
CA SER A 15 18.69 -3.36 -6.63
C SER A 15 20.17 -3.65 -6.50
N GLY A 16 20.58 -4.91 -6.33
CA GLY A 16 21.94 -5.33 -6.02
C GLY A 16 22.47 -4.87 -4.64
N VAL A 17 21.58 -4.39 -3.77
CA VAL A 17 21.92 -3.91 -2.42
C VAL A 17 22.16 -5.10 -1.49
N ASP A 18 23.22 -5.03 -0.66
CA ASP A 18 23.44 -5.99 0.41
C ASP A 18 22.29 -5.87 1.45
N PRO A 19 21.50 -6.93 1.65
CA PRO A 19 20.38 -6.93 2.60
C PRO A 19 20.76 -6.53 4.02
N GLU A 20 22.00 -6.82 4.46
CA GLU A 20 22.50 -6.47 5.78
C GLU A 20 22.67 -4.95 5.97
N THR A 21 22.61 -4.16 4.89
CA THR A 21 22.71 -2.70 4.95
C THR A 21 21.35 -1.99 4.97
N ILE A 22 20.24 -2.73 4.97
CA ILE A 22 18.90 -2.17 5.05
C ILE A 22 18.62 -1.73 6.49
N ASP A 23 18.10 -0.51 6.64
CA ASP A 23 17.77 0.07 7.96
C ASP A 23 16.32 -0.18 8.35
N GLN A 24 15.39 -0.17 7.37
CA GLN A 24 13.95 -0.29 7.62
C GLN A 24 13.31 -1.27 6.67
N ILE A 25 12.41 -2.12 7.18
CA ILE A 25 11.46 -2.90 6.40
C ILE A 25 10.07 -2.47 6.82
N ILE A 26 9.33 -1.82 5.90
CA ILE A 26 7.98 -1.31 6.15
C ILE A 26 7.01 -2.09 5.28
N LEU A 27 6.11 -2.84 5.90
CA LEU A 27 5.14 -3.66 5.21
C LEU A 27 3.71 -3.19 5.48
N ALA A 28 3.01 -2.76 4.44
CA ALA A 28 1.63 -2.31 4.51
C ALA A 28 0.65 -3.44 4.14
N HIS A 29 -0.36 -3.63 4.98
CA HIS A 29 -1.45 -4.59 4.80
C HIS A 29 -2.66 -4.20 5.66
N ASN A 30 -3.80 -4.87 5.49
CA ASN A 30 -4.98 -4.71 6.35
C ASN A 30 -5.19 -5.89 7.31
N PHE A 31 -4.98 -7.12 6.85
CA PHE A 31 -5.50 -8.31 7.54
C PHE A 31 -4.41 -9.22 8.09
N GLY A 32 -3.15 -8.90 7.89
CA GLY A 32 -2.07 -9.79 8.28
C GLY A 32 -2.03 -11.06 7.44
N ASN A 33 -1.52 -12.14 8.02
CA ASN A 33 -1.51 -13.44 7.39
C ASN A 33 -2.77 -14.21 7.81
N VAL A 34 -3.84 -14.12 7.00
CA VAL A 34 -5.09 -14.84 7.30
C VAL A 34 -4.87 -16.35 7.14
N ILE A 35 -5.21 -17.12 8.17
CA ILE A 35 -5.05 -18.57 8.18
C ILE A 35 -5.99 -19.20 7.15
N THR A 36 -5.46 -20.03 6.25
CA THR A 36 -6.22 -20.67 5.17
C THR A 36 -7.43 -21.44 5.74
N GLY A 37 -8.60 -21.22 5.14
CA GLY A 37 -9.86 -21.84 5.56
C GLY A 37 -10.51 -21.20 6.77
N THR A 38 -9.98 -20.08 7.26
CA THR A 38 -10.55 -19.27 8.33
C THR A 38 -10.59 -17.81 7.94
N VAL A 39 -11.19 -16.98 8.78
CA VAL A 39 -11.10 -15.50 8.72
C VAL A 39 -10.20 -14.94 9.84
N GLN A 40 -9.46 -15.81 10.49
CA GLN A 40 -8.57 -15.43 11.58
C GLN A 40 -7.28 -14.83 11.04
N SER A 41 -6.98 -13.62 11.48
CA SER A 41 -5.70 -12.97 11.22
C SER A 41 -4.60 -13.56 12.12
N ASP A 42 -3.43 -13.78 11.53
CA ASP A 42 -2.19 -14.15 12.19
C ASP A 42 -1.15 -13.07 11.93
N ALA A 43 -1.06 -12.09 12.82
CA ALA A 43 -0.18 -10.93 12.72
C ALA A 43 0.94 -10.92 13.77
N VAL A 44 1.17 -12.04 14.46
CA VAL A 44 2.23 -12.17 15.48
C VAL A 44 3.05 -13.44 15.21
N PRO A 45 4.35 -13.30 14.91
CA PRO A 45 5.10 -12.04 14.72
C PRO A 45 4.58 -11.23 13.51
N SER A 46 4.92 -9.93 13.45
CA SER A 46 4.53 -9.06 12.34
C SER A 46 4.99 -9.61 10.99
N LEU A 47 4.27 -9.29 9.92
CA LEU A 47 4.63 -9.78 8.59
C LEU A 47 6.00 -9.27 8.15
N ALA A 48 6.34 -8.01 8.46
CA ALA A 48 7.66 -7.45 8.15
C ALA A 48 8.79 -8.22 8.85
N ASN A 49 8.60 -8.66 10.11
CA ASN A 49 9.59 -9.50 10.79
C ASN A 49 9.69 -10.91 10.19
N ARG A 50 8.58 -11.48 9.70
CA ARG A 50 8.63 -12.75 8.97
C ARG A 50 9.42 -12.59 7.66
N VAL A 51 9.20 -11.51 6.92
CA VAL A 51 9.98 -11.19 5.71
C VAL A 51 11.44 -11.02 6.04
N LYS A 52 11.79 -10.27 7.10
CA LYS A 52 13.18 -10.11 7.55
C LYS A 52 13.82 -11.47 7.85
N HIS A 53 13.09 -12.37 8.53
CA HIS A 53 13.54 -13.72 8.81
C HIS A 53 13.78 -14.53 7.54
N ASP A 54 12.81 -14.52 6.61
CA ASP A 54 12.86 -15.28 5.35
C ASP A 54 13.98 -14.78 4.41
N LEU A 55 14.33 -13.50 4.50
CA LEU A 55 15.47 -12.90 3.80
C LEU A 55 16.81 -13.23 4.46
N GLY A 56 16.82 -13.74 5.68
CA GLY A 56 18.02 -14.08 6.44
C GLY A 56 18.78 -12.87 6.98
N ILE A 57 18.16 -11.70 7.06
CA ILE A 57 18.80 -10.46 7.52
C ILE A 57 19.07 -10.56 9.03
N ARG A 58 20.35 -10.52 9.40
CA ARG A 58 20.83 -10.66 10.78
C ARG A 58 21.06 -9.33 11.48
N ASN A 59 21.21 -8.25 10.71
CA ASN A 59 21.43 -6.91 11.25
C ASN A 59 20.32 -6.52 12.25
N PRO A 60 20.63 -6.36 13.55
CA PRO A 60 19.64 -5.98 14.57
C PRO A 60 19.16 -4.52 14.40
N ASN A 61 19.92 -3.68 13.71
CA ASN A 61 19.56 -2.30 13.44
C ASN A 61 18.55 -2.18 12.26
N CYS A 62 18.34 -3.23 11.47
CA CYS A 62 17.28 -3.30 10.49
C CYS A 62 15.94 -3.49 11.22
N VAL A 63 15.19 -2.40 11.39
CA VAL A 63 13.89 -2.42 12.07
C VAL A 63 12.78 -2.81 11.09
N ALA A 64 12.04 -3.87 11.44
CA ALA A 64 10.95 -4.38 10.61
C ALA A 64 9.61 -4.22 11.34
N TYR A 65 8.63 -3.58 10.70
CA TYR A 65 7.31 -3.37 11.27
C TYR A 65 6.22 -3.25 10.20
N ASP A 66 4.99 -3.53 10.63
CA ASP A 66 3.81 -3.47 9.79
C ASP A 66 3.10 -2.12 9.92
N VAL A 67 2.49 -1.68 8.82
CA VAL A 67 1.58 -0.53 8.77
C VAL A 67 0.20 -1.04 8.40
N LEU A 68 -0.75 -0.90 9.32
CA LEU A 68 -2.15 -1.21 9.06
C LEU A 68 -2.75 -0.08 8.19
N PHE A 69 -2.78 -0.32 6.89
CA PHE A 69 -3.19 0.68 5.91
C PHE A 69 -3.75 0.01 4.65
N GLY A 70 -4.79 0.59 4.08
CA GLY A 70 -5.43 0.06 2.88
C GLY A 70 -4.62 0.24 1.59
N CYS A 71 -5.32 0.34 0.46
CA CYS A 71 -4.72 0.40 -0.88
C CYS A 71 -3.55 1.40 -1.04
N PRO A 72 -3.54 2.59 -0.44
CA PRO A 72 -2.40 3.51 -0.49
C PRO A 72 -1.29 3.19 0.51
N GLY A 73 -1.32 2.05 1.18
CA GLY A 73 -0.36 1.69 2.23
C GLY A 73 1.08 1.65 1.77
N TRP A 74 1.35 1.16 0.55
CA TRP A 74 2.69 1.20 -0.02
C TRP A 74 3.20 2.64 -0.16
N ILE A 75 2.38 3.57 -0.67
CA ILE A 75 2.73 5.00 -0.77
C ILE A 75 2.98 5.58 0.61
N GLN A 76 2.18 5.22 1.62
CA GLN A 76 2.40 5.66 3.00
C GLN A 76 3.74 5.17 3.55
N GLY A 77 4.14 3.93 3.23
CA GLY A 77 5.47 3.40 3.55
C GLY A 77 6.60 4.20 2.88
N VAL A 78 6.43 4.57 1.61
CA VAL A 78 7.39 5.43 0.89
C VAL A 78 7.52 6.81 1.57
N ILE A 79 6.41 7.42 1.97
CA ILE A 79 6.40 8.71 2.68
C ILE A 79 7.11 8.60 4.03
N GLN A 80 6.91 7.51 4.78
CA GLN A 80 7.61 7.28 6.04
C GLN A 80 9.12 7.13 5.83
N ALA A 81 9.52 6.36 4.81
CA ALA A 81 10.94 6.19 4.48
C ALA A 81 11.60 7.52 4.13
N ASP A 82 10.96 8.34 3.29
CA ASP A 82 11.44 9.68 2.94
C ASP A 82 11.60 10.58 4.19
N ALA A 83 10.63 10.52 5.11
CA ALA A 83 10.72 11.24 6.38
C ALA A 83 11.89 10.74 7.26
N PHE A 84 12.12 9.43 7.32
CA PHE A 84 13.27 8.86 8.06
C PHE A 84 14.61 9.24 7.44
N PHE A 85 14.68 9.28 6.11
CA PHE A 85 15.87 9.72 5.39
C PHE A 85 16.18 11.19 5.69
N LYS A 86 15.19 12.06 5.60
CA LYS A 86 15.32 13.49 5.94
C LYS A 86 15.68 13.75 7.39
N ALA A 87 15.23 12.89 8.29
CA ALA A 87 15.56 12.95 9.73
C ALA A 87 16.93 12.32 10.07
N GLY A 88 17.61 11.68 9.11
CA GLY A 88 18.87 10.99 9.35
C GLY A 88 18.73 9.69 10.16
N ILE A 89 17.52 9.13 10.26
CA ILE A 89 17.23 7.90 11.02
C ILE A 89 17.56 6.65 10.20
N ALA A 90 17.38 6.72 8.88
CA ALA A 90 17.64 5.62 7.95
C ALA A 90 18.27 6.16 6.67
N ARG A 91 18.93 5.28 5.90
CA ARG A 91 19.46 5.55 4.57
C ARG A 91 18.93 4.57 3.52
N LYS A 92 18.49 3.38 3.94
CA LYS A 92 17.91 2.36 3.07
C LYS A 92 16.64 1.79 3.69
N ALA A 93 15.60 1.71 2.88
CA ALA A 93 14.32 1.17 3.31
C ALA A 93 13.72 0.25 2.24
N LEU A 94 13.29 -0.93 2.66
CA LEU A 94 12.52 -1.86 1.85
C LEU A 94 11.04 -1.64 2.15
N ILE A 95 10.29 -1.19 1.15
CA ILE A 95 8.86 -0.90 1.28
C ILE A 95 8.06 -1.97 0.56
N ILE A 96 7.12 -2.58 1.27
CA ILE A 96 6.32 -3.69 0.78
C ILE A 96 4.84 -3.38 0.96
N GLY A 97 4.04 -3.58 -0.07
CA GLY A 97 2.60 -3.70 0.03
C GLY A 97 2.21 -5.14 -0.24
N ALA A 98 1.44 -5.76 0.63
CA ALA A 98 1.04 -7.16 0.46
C ALA A 98 -0.34 -7.42 1.05
N GLU A 99 -1.18 -8.15 0.33
CA GLU A 99 -2.51 -8.53 0.82
C GLU A 99 -2.97 -9.86 0.21
N THR A 100 -3.79 -10.59 0.96
CA THR A 100 -4.49 -11.80 0.51
C THR A 100 -5.98 -11.65 0.77
N LEU A 101 -6.64 -10.77 0.00
CA LEU A 101 -8.05 -10.43 0.18
C LEU A 101 -8.99 -11.59 -0.13
N SER A 102 -8.57 -12.55 -0.99
CA SER A 102 -9.34 -13.77 -1.27
C SER A 102 -9.76 -14.55 -0.02
N ARG A 103 -9.03 -14.36 1.09
CA ARG A 103 -9.29 -15.06 2.36
C ARG A 103 -10.33 -14.36 3.25
N VAL A 104 -10.69 -13.13 2.94
CA VAL A 104 -11.64 -12.32 3.74
C VAL A 104 -12.82 -11.82 2.92
N ILE A 105 -12.95 -12.23 1.66
CA ILE A 105 -14.11 -11.91 0.82
C ILE A 105 -15.30 -12.81 1.15
N ASP A 106 -16.49 -12.28 0.89
CA ASP A 106 -17.72 -13.06 0.86
C ASP A 106 -18.00 -13.53 -0.58
N ILE A 107 -17.92 -14.83 -0.81
CA ILE A 107 -18.16 -15.41 -2.15
C ILE A 107 -19.60 -15.23 -2.65
N TYR A 108 -20.53 -14.84 -1.79
CA TYR A 108 -21.91 -14.50 -2.12
C TYR A 108 -22.10 -12.99 -2.39
N ASP A 109 -21.02 -12.22 -2.35
CA ASP A 109 -21.00 -10.81 -2.66
C ASP A 109 -20.39 -10.59 -4.05
N ARG A 110 -21.23 -10.17 -5.00
CA ARG A 110 -20.77 -9.90 -6.37
C ARG A 110 -19.66 -8.84 -6.42
N ASP A 111 -19.68 -7.86 -5.52
CA ASP A 111 -18.70 -6.80 -5.52
C ASP A 111 -17.32 -7.28 -5.01
N SER A 112 -17.25 -8.47 -4.39
CA SER A 112 -16.00 -9.07 -3.90
C SER A 112 -15.03 -9.47 -5.02
N MET A 113 -15.52 -9.65 -6.25
CA MET A 113 -14.70 -10.11 -7.40
C MET A 113 -13.63 -9.09 -7.82
N ILE A 114 -13.67 -7.86 -7.35
CA ILE A 114 -12.62 -6.86 -7.62
C ILE A 114 -11.41 -6.97 -6.68
N PHE A 115 -11.54 -7.72 -5.58
CA PHE A 115 -10.45 -7.90 -4.63
C PHE A 115 -9.53 -9.03 -5.08
N ALA A 116 -8.22 -8.78 -5.04
CA ALA A 116 -7.19 -9.72 -5.48
C ALA A 116 -6.12 -9.92 -4.41
N ASP A 117 -5.34 -10.97 -4.57
CA ASP A 117 -4.14 -11.23 -3.80
C ASP A 117 -2.92 -10.69 -4.55
N GLY A 118 -1.96 -10.14 -3.83
CA GLY A 118 -0.75 -9.66 -4.44
C GLY A 118 0.24 -9.08 -3.44
N ALA A 119 1.46 -8.89 -3.93
CA ALA A 119 2.50 -8.15 -3.23
C ALA A 119 3.39 -7.42 -4.23
N GLY A 120 3.85 -6.24 -3.83
CA GLY A 120 4.87 -5.48 -4.53
C GLY A 120 5.85 -4.87 -3.53
N ALA A 121 7.11 -4.72 -3.93
CA ALA A 121 8.13 -4.12 -3.10
C ALA A 121 9.05 -3.20 -3.90
N CYS A 122 9.64 -2.22 -3.24
CA CYS A 122 10.76 -1.44 -3.75
C CYS A 122 11.78 -1.21 -2.65
N LEU A 123 13.03 -1.08 -3.05
CA LEU A 123 14.10 -0.61 -2.21
C LEU A 123 14.34 0.88 -2.50
N LEU A 124 14.34 1.69 -1.45
CA LEU A 124 14.66 3.10 -1.51
C LEU A 124 16.01 3.34 -0.81
N GLU A 125 16.84 4.16 -1.43
CA GLU A 125 18.11 4.57 -0.87
C GLU A 125 18.24 6.09 -0.88
N TYR A 126 18.71 6.67 0.24
CA TYR A 126 19.06 8.07 0.32
C TYR A 126 20.46 8.29 -0.24
N LEU A 127 20.54 9.01 -1.33
CA LEU A 127 21.79 9.40 -1.97
C LEU A 127 22.03 10.91 -1.78
N GLU A 128 23.20 11.27 -1.35
CA GLU A 128 23.65 12.68 -1.33
C GLU A 128 24.12 13.05 -2.75
N THR A 129 23.17 13.18 -3.68
CA THR A 129 23.47 13.66 -5.01
C THR A 129 23.45 15.20 -4.99
N GLY A 130 24.45 15.85 -5.58
CA GLY A 130 24.43 17.30 -5.75
C GLY A 130 23.38 17.79 -6.78
N GLU A 131 22.62 16.89 -7.36
CA GLU A 131 21.60 17.17 -8.38
C GLU A 131 20.28 17.58 -7.72
N LYS A 132 19.90 18.84 -7.93
CA LYS A 132 18.57 19.32 -7.53
C LYS A 132 17.51 18.72 -8.44
N GLY A 133 16.42 18.20 -7.85
CA GLY A 133 15.23 17.78 -8.58
C GLY A 133 15.16 16.27 -8.92
N SER A 134 16.06 15.45 -8.40
CA SER A 134 15.92 13.97 -8.48
C SER A 134 15.37 13.38 -7.19
N GLY A 135 14.65 12.26 -7.28
CA GLY A 135 14.07 11.56 -6.13
C GLY A 135 12.63 12.00 -5.82
N ILE A 136 12.23 11.90 -4.55
CA ILE A 136 10.88 12.26 -4.08
C ILE A 136 10.79 13.78 -3.94
N LEU A 137 10.10 14.43 -4.86
CA LEU A 137 9.98 15.89 -4.88
C LEU A 137 8.92 16.41 -3.88
N SER A 138 7.81 15.70 -3.76
CA SER A 138 6.74 16.01 -2.81
C SER A 138 5.94 14.78 -2.45
N SER A 139 5.20 14.88 -1.37
CA SER A 139 4.22 13.89 -0.97
C SER A 139 2.94 14.57 -0.47
N GLY A 140 1.81 13.86 -0.58
CA GLY A 140 0.52 14.33 -0.12
C GLY A 140 -0.34 13.17 0.35
N VAL A 141 -1.03 13.37 1.48
CA VAL A 141 -1.97 12.42 2.04
C VAL A 141 -3.21 13.16 2.53
N GLN A 142 -4.36 12.51 2.40
CA GLN A 142 -5.62 13.00 2.93
C GLN A 142 -6.37 11.85 3.60
N SER A 143 -7.09 12.13 4.67
CA SER A 143 -7.93 11.17 5.37
C SER A 143 -9.29 11.79 5.65
N HIS A 144 -10.34 11.25 5.03
CA HIS A 144 -11.72 11.65 5.22
C HIS A 144 -12.44 10.54 5.97
N SER A 145 -12.90 10.82 7.19
CA SER A 145 -13.42 9.79 8.08
C SER A 145 -14.76 10.14 8.77
N LEU A 146 -15.30 11.34 8.55
CA LEU A 146 -16.56 11.72 9.20
C LEU A 146 -17.76 10.96 8.63
N GLU A 147 -17.87 10.90 7.29
CA GLU A 147 -18.99 10.23 6.61
C GLU A 147 -18.51 8.97 5.87
N GLU A 148 -17.24 8.93 5.50
CA GLU A 148 -16.66 7.96 4.58
C GLU A 148 -16.09 6.70 5.25
N VAL A 149 -15.84 6.76 6.55
CA VAL A 149 -15.13 5.70 7.31
C VAL A 149 -15.69 4.29 7.09
N TYR A 150 -17.01 4.15 6.84
CA TYR A 150 -17.66 2.85 6.60
C TYR A 150 -18.02 2.61 5.14
N TYR A 151 -17.36 3.25 4.17
CA TYR A 151 -17.54 2.92 2.75
C TYR A 151 -16.92 1.58 2.40
N ILE A 152 -15.84 1.21 3.08
CA ILE A 152 -15.29 -0.14 3.11
C ILE A 152 -15.29 -0.59 4.57
N ASN A 153 -15.84 -1.75 4.86
CA ASN A 153 -16.03 -2.22 6.24
C ASN A 153 -16.08 -3.74 6.31
N MET A 154 -16.11 -4.29 7.52
CA MET A 154 -16.36 -5.71 7.75
C MET A 154 -17.85 -5.96 8.04
N GLY A 155 -18.53 -6.67 7.16
CA GLY A 155 -19.96 -6.97 7.24
C GLY A 155 -20.29 -8.46 7.24
N LYS A 156 -21.58 -8.79 7.46
CA LYS A 156 -22.10 -10.15 7.40
C LYS A 156 -22.06 -10.68 5.95
N SER A 157 -21.99 -12.00 5.79
CA SER A 157 -22.22 -12.65 4.49
C SER A 157 -23.62 -12.35 3.95
N TYR A 158 -23.76 -12.34 2.62
CA TYR A 158 -25.08 -12.37 1.96
C TYR A 158 -25.70 -13.75 1.93
N PHE A 159 -24.98 -14.78 2.34
CA PHE A 159 -25.56 -16.11 2.48
C PHE A 159 -26.40 -16.20 3.77
N PRO A 160 -27.74 -16.47 3.68
CA PRO A 160 -28.63 -16.40 4.83
C PRO A 160 -28.30 -17.36 5.97
N GLN A 161 -27.66 -18.51 5.66
CA GLN A 161 -27.28 -19.53 6.62
C GLN A 161 -25.83 -19.39 7.12
N SER A 162 -25.16 -18.27 6.80
CA SER A 162 -23.80 -18.03 7.27
C SER A 162 -23.74 -17.83 8.79
N ASP A 163 -22.59 -18.15 9.39
CA ASP A 163 -22.34 -17.82 10.79
C ASP A 163 -22.36 -16.30 10.98
N GLU A 164 -23.28 -15.81 11.82
CA GLU A 164 -23.45 -14.39 12.10
C GLU A 164 -22.24 -13.74 12.80
N LYS A 165 -21.33 -14.53 13.36
CA LYS A 165 -20.12 -14.04 14.01
C LYS A 165 -19.00 -13.74 13.01
N ILE A 166 -19.03 -14.36 11.84
CA ILE A 166 -18.02 -14.17 10.80
C ILE A 166 -18.30 -12.87 10.04
N ARG A 167 -17.25 -12.12 9.78
CA ARG A 167 -17.30 -10.89 9.00
C ARG A 167 -16.37 -10.98 7.79
N TYR A 168 -16.81 -10.37 6.73
CA TYR A 168 -16.13 -10.33 5.43
C TYR A 168 -15.97 -8.87 5.00
N ILE A 169 -14.96 -8.59 4.19
CA ILE A 169 -14.79 -7.27 3.61
C ILE A 169 -16.00 -6.94 2.74
N LYS A 170 -16.56 -5.75 2.93
CA LYS A 170 -17.68 -5.20 2.19
C LYS A 170 -17.34 -3.81 1.68
N MET A 171 -17.84 -3.48 0.50
CA MET A 171 -17.62 -2.17 -0.10
C MET A 171 -18.94 -1.57 -0.60
N LYS A 172 -19.17 -0.31 -0.29
CA LYS A 172 -20.24 0.49 -0.90
C LYS A 172 -19.72 1.06 -2.23
N GLY A 173 -19.61 0.20 -3.24
CA GLY A 173 -18.88 0.46 -4.49
C GLY A 173 -19.19 1.80 -5.13
N ARG A 174 -20.49 2.18 -5.26
CA ARG A 174 -20.88 3.49 -5.78
C ARG A 174 -20.32 4.66 -4.94
N LYS A 175 -20.34 4.56 -3.61
CA LYS A 175 -19.82 5.61 -2.72
C LYS A 175 -18.31 5.74 -2.83
N VAL A 176 -17.61 4.60 -2.91
CA VAL A 176 -16.15 4.58 -3.13
C VAL A 176 -15.80 5.19 -4.49
N TYR A 177 -16.56 4.88 -5.55
CA TYR A 177 -16.38 5.49 -6.85
C TYR A 177 -16.58 7.02 -6.81
N GLU A 178 -17.71 7.50 -6.26
CA GLU A 178 -18.02 8.93 -6.12
C GLU A 178 -16.92 9.66 -5.33
N TYR A 179 -16.43 9.05 -4.25
CA TYR A 179 -15.33 9.54 -3.43
C TYR A 179 -14.02 9.65 -4.22
N ALA A 180 -13.61 8.57 -4.89
CA ALA A 180 -12.38 8.56 -5.66
C ALA A 180 -12.39 9.62 -6.78
N MET A 181 -13.51 9.73 -7.50
CA MET A 181 -13.70 10.71 -8.55
C MET A 181 -13.62 12.16 -8.07
N LYS A 182 -13.97 12.42 -6.82
CA LYS A 182 -13.93 13.76 -6.23
C LYS A 182 -12.54 14.09 -5.66
N HIS A 183 -11.97 13.18 -4.88
CA HIS A 183 -10.85 13.50 -4.01
C HIS A 183 -9.49 13.13 -4.62
N VAL A 184 -9.39 12.06 -5.41
CA VAL A 184 -8.10 11.60 -5.94
C VAL A 184 -7.49 12.63 -6.91
N PRO A 185 -8.20 13.19 -7.90
CA PRO A 185 -7.63 14.21 -8.78
C PRO A 185 -7.14 15.46 -8.03
N LEU A 186 -7.89 15.87 -7.00
CA LEU A 186 -7.52 17.02 -6.17
C LEU A 186 -6.24 16.77 -5.37
N ALA A 187 -6.15 15.59 -4.75
CA ALA A 187 -4.95 15.20 -4.00
C ALA A 187 -3.73 15.09 -4.90
N MET A 188 -3.89 14.52 -6.11
CA MET A 188 -2.82 14.43 -7.11
C MET A 188 -2.37 15.81 -7.55
N LYS A 189 -3.31 16.70 -7.84
CA LYS A 189 -2.99 18.08 -8.24
C LYS A 189 -2.27 18.82 -7.12
N GLU A 190 -2.76 18.76 -5.90
CA GLU A 190 -2.13 19.38 -4.73
C GLU A 190 -0.69 18.90 -4.53
N CYS A 191 -0.46 17.57 -4.67
CA CYS A 191 0.88 17.00 -4.57
C CYS A 191 1.80 17.51 -5.70
N LEU A 192 1.29 17.58 -6.93
CA LEU A 192 2.03 18.09 -8.07
C LEU A 192 2.37 19.58 -7.90
N ASP A 193 1.42 20.39 -7.48
CA ASP A 193 1.62 21.82 -7.20
C ASP A 193 2.71 22.04 -6.12
N LYS A 194 2.69 21.21 -5.05
CA LYS A 194 3.75 21.24 -4.02
C LYS A 194 5.13 20.85 -4.54
N SER A 195 5.22 20.04 -5.56
CA SER A 195 6.50 19.66 -6.18
C SER A 195 7.12 20.78 -7.01
N GLY A 196 6.32 21.78 -7.38
CA GLY A 196 6.71 22.84 -8.32
C GLY A 196 6.82 22.35 -9.77
N THR A 197 6.41 21.11 -10.08
CA THR A 197 6.49 20.54 -11.42
C THR A 197 5.24 20.93 -12.23
N PRO A 198 5.37 21.59 -13.37
CA PRO A 198 4.24 21.88 -14.24
C PRO A 198 3.58 20.58 -14.73
N ILE A 199 2.24 20.57 -14.80
CA ILE A 199 1.49 19.38 -15.26
C ILE A 199 1.90 18.93 -16.66
N GLY A 200 2.31 19.84 -17.53
CA GLY A 200 2.80 19.53 -18.88
C GLY A 200 4.14 18.77 -18.92
N GLU A 201 4.89 18.76 -17.82
CA GLU A 201 6.14 18.00 -17.67
C GLU A 201 5.93 16.62 -17.10
N LEU A 202 4.69 16.29 -16.66
CA LEU A 202 4.36 14.99 -16.11
C LEU A 202 4.41 13.91 -17.20
N LYS A 203 5.37 12.99 -17.10
CA LYS A 203 5.61 11.97 -18.12
C LYS A 203 4.77 10.71 -17.93
N LYS A 204 4.51 10.32 -16.69
CA LYS A 204 3.76 9.10 -16.34
C LYS A 204 3.00 9.28 -15.03
N VAL A 205 1.86 8.61 -14.94
CA VAL A 205 1.06 8.47 -13.72
C VAL A 205 0.91 6.98 -13.44
N PHE A 206 1.28 6.56 -12.24
CA PHE A 206 1.01 5.23 -11.73
C PHE A 206 -0.12 5.36 -10.71
N ILE A 207 -1.28 4.89 -11.07
CA ILE A 207 -2.49 4.99 -10.26
C ILE A 207 -2.89 3.58 -9.77
N HIS A 208 -3.66 3.53 -8.68
CA HIS A 208 -4.30 2.29 -8.24
C HIS A 208 -5.26 1.77 -9.30
N GLN A 209 -5.01 0.57 -9.80
CA GLN A 209 -5.73 -0.04 -10.93
C GLN A 209 -6.98 -0.80 -10.45
N ALA A 210 -7.97 -0.07 -9.91
CA ALA A 210 -9.23 -0.68 -9.48
C ALA A 210 -10.12 -1.09 -10.68
N ASN A 211 -10.29 -0.22 -11.65
CA ASN A 211 -10.87 -0.50 -12.95
C ASN A 211 -10.55 0.62 -13.95
N GLU A 212 -10.40 0.26 -15.21
CA GLU A 212 -10.00 1.14 -16.30
C GLU A 212 -10.86 2.41 -16.43
N LYS A 213 -12.19 2.27 -16.35
CA LYS A 213 -13.11 3.43 -16.49
C LYS A 213 -12.94 4.45 -15.37
N MET A 214 -12.66 3.98 -14.15
CA MET A 214 -12.40 4.88 -13.03
C MET A 214 -11.06 5.59 -13.20
N ASP A 215 -10.05 4.87 -13.63
CA ASP A 215 -8.70 5.42 -13.85
C ASP A 215 -8.72 6.47 -14.95
N GLU A 216 -9.34 6.20 -16.10
CA GLU A 216 -9.54 7.16 -17.18
C GLU A 216 -10.29 8.42 -16.72
N ALA A 217 -11.33 8.25 -15.92
CA ALA A 217 -12.13 9.36 -15.42
C ALA A 217 -11.38 10.22 -14.39
N ILE A 218 -10.52 9.63 -13.55
CA ILE A 218 -9.63 10.33 -12.63
C ILE A 218 -8.60 11.15 -13.42
N LEU A 219 -7.92 10.51 -14.38
CA LEU A 219 -6.92 11.18 -15.22
C LEU A 219 -7.54 12.32 -16.05
N SER A 220 -8.72 12.10 -16.64
CA SER A 220 -9.44 13.16 -17.37
C SER A 220 -9.76 14.38 -16.52
N ARG A 221 -9.90 14.22 -15.20
CA ARG A 221 -10.11 15.35 -14.27
C ARG A 221 -8.81 16.00 -13.82
N LEU A 222 -7.74 15.24 -13.74
CA LEU A 222 -6.42 15.78 -13.40
C LEU A 222 -5.89 16.71 -14.50
N PHE A 223 -6.12 16.36 -15.77
CA PHE A 223 -5.61 17.10 -16.92
C PHE A 223 -6.59 18.16 -17.48
N LYS A 224 -7.68 18.43 -16.80
CA LYS A 224 -8.61 19.54 -17.12
C LYS A 224 -8.21 20.81 -16.40
#